data_5bf335f65167b1687aa9504649b94bee
#
_entry.id   5bf335f65167b1687aa9504649b94bee
#
_cell.length_a   1.000
_cell.length_b   1.000
_cell.length_c   1.000
_cell.angle_alpha   90.00
_cell.angle_beta   90.00
_cell.angle_gamma   90.00
#
_symmetry.space_group_name_H-M   'P 1'
#
loop_
_entity.id
_entity.type
_entity.pdbx_description
1 polymer ?
#
loop_
_entity_poly.entity_id
_entity_poly.type
_entity_poly.pdbx_seq_one_letter_code
_entity_poly.pdbx_strand_id
1 'polypeptide(L)'
;MNPARCTRVAFAVVVVLLIAGCTKGSKIEWESPVEKTHPLVGRIWDVKAGSFIPEDTLVARLVASKFILLGERHDNPDHHALQAKLMRALVAAGRRPALGFEMLATDDAPAVARYLARSPKDAAGLGDAVNWSRSGWPEWRFYQPIAQAALDANVPIVATNLSKAATEAVRRNGLPGLGPTLTTQLRLSEPMPETRLVMARELRDSHCGQMPDNAIDRMVDIQWARDARIAASLARGGQRDGGVLIAGAGHVRRDRGVPIHLALQAPGATIASVAFVEVDAAGAKPGEYAARFGAEALPFDYLWFTPKVDDADPCEKLKKATETETNGK
;
A
#
# COMPACT_ATOMS: atom_id res chain seq x y z
N MET A 1 -2.79 87.15 -9.24
CA MET A 1 -3.06 86.15 -10.32
C MET A 1 -2.01 85.06 -10.26
N ASN A 2 -2.33 83.88 -9.78
CA ASN A 2 -1.42 82.78 -9.59
C ASN A 2 -1.85 81.63 -10.51
N PRO A 3 -1.00 81.01 -11.36
CA PRO A 3 -1.38 79.93 -12.23
C PRO A 3 -1.29 78.60 -11.50
N ALA A 4 -2.36 77.85 -11.54
CA ALA A 4 -2.46 76.48 -11.01
C ALA A 4 -1.54 75.51 -11.75
N ARG A 5 -0.69 74.79 -10.99
CA ARG A 5 0.12 73.69 -11.50
C ARG A 5 -0.71 72.42 -11.52
N CYS A 6 -0.95 71.90 -12.71
CA CYS A 6 -1.62 70.61 -12.93
C CYS A 6 -0.60 69.48 -12.82
N THR A 7 -0.68 68.69 -11.73
CA THR A 7 0.18 67.51 -11.52
C THR A 7 -0.45 66.33 -12.23
N ARG A 8 0.19 65.79 -13.29
CA ARG A 8 -0.19 64.55 -13.96
C ARG A 8 0.31 63.38 -13.15
N VAL A 9 -0.61 62.60 -12.57
CA VAL A 9 -0.33 61.31 -11.94
C VAL A 9 -0.28 60.25 -13.05
N ALA A 10 0.85 59.66 -13.30
CA ALA A 10 1.02 58.55 -14.24
C ALA A 10 0.69 57.26 -13.48
N PHE A 11 -0.38 56.57 -13.87
CA PHE A 11 -0.67 55.21 -13.40
C PHE A 11 0.18 54.21 -14.19
N ALA A 12 1.14 53.57 -13.53
CA ALA A 12 1.86 52.44 -14.08
C ALA A 12 1.00 51.16 -13.93
N VAL A 13 0.50 50.63 -15.03
CA VAL A 13 -0.15 49.34 -15.08
C VAL A 13 0.92 48.26 -15.05
N VAL A 14 1.05 47.52 -13.93
CA VAL A 14 1.90 46.36 -13.83
C VAL A 14 1.11 45.16 -14.38
N VAL A 15 1.45 44.73 -15.59
CA VAL A 15 0.94 43.50 -16.18
C VAL A 15 1.71 42.33 -15.59
N VAL A 16 1.11 41.60 -14.65
CA VAL A 16 1.64 40.32 -14.14
C VAL A 16 1.35 39.26 -15.18
N LEU A 17 2.35 38.88 -15.96
CA LEU A 17 2.34 37.74 -16.84
C LEU A 17 2.37 36.47 -15.97
N LEU A 18 1.20 35.83 -15.75
CA LEU A 18 1.11 34.47 -15.21
C LEU A 18 1.66 33.50 -16.28
N ILE A 19 2.92 33.11 -16.14
CA ILE A 19 3.50 32.03 -16.91
C ILE A 19 2.88 30.75 -16.35
N ALA A 20 1.84 30.25 -17.01
CA ALA A 20 1.35 28.89 -16.81
C ALA A 20 2.43 27.92 -17.31
N GLY A 21 3.34 27.55 -16.44
CA GLY A 21 4.30 26.48 -16.68
C GLY A 21 3.54 25.17 -16.81
N CYS A 22 3.30 24.70 -18.05
CA CYS A 22 2.95 23.30 -18.28
C CYS A 22 4.13 22.45 -17.81
N THR A 23 4.09 21.98 -16.56
CA THR A 23 4.94 20.89 -16.12
C THR A 23 4.52 19.65 -16.92
N LYS A 24 5.28 19.35 -17.99
CA LYS A 24 5.22 18.03 -18.61
C LYS A 24 5.53 17.03 -17.51
N GLY A 25 4.50 16.31 -17.03
CA GLY A 25 4.72 15.20 -16.12
C GLY A 25 5.80 14.29 -16.71
N SER A 26 6.83 13.99 -15.94
CA SER A 26 7.88 13.08 -16.39
C SER A 26 7.24 11.78 -16.78
N LYS A 27 7.48 11.34 -18.02
CA LYS A 27 6.98 10.07 -18.54
C LYS A 27 7.52 8.97 -17.59
N ILE A 28 6.62 8.16 -17.03
CA ILE A 28 7.02 7.04 -16.18
C ILE A 28 7.77 6.04 -17.08
N GLU A 29 8.97 5.70 -16.69
CA GLU A 29 9.74 4.64 -17.34
C GLU A 29 9.43 3.33 -16.60
N TRP A 30 8.74 2.42 -17.28
CA TRP A 30 8.30 1.16 -16.71
C TRP A 30 9.41 0.11 -16.77
N GLU A 31 9.70 -0.53 -15.64
CA GLU A 31 10.67 -1.61 -15.53
C GLU A 31 10.05 -2.95 -15.96
N SER A 32 8.83 -3.27 -15.51
CA SER A 32 8.12 -4.50 -15.84
C SER A 32 7.94 -4.66 -17.35
N PRO A 33 8.31 -5.81 -17.95
CA PRO A 33 8.52 -5.92 -19.40
C PRO A 33 7.23 -6.16 -20.22
N VAL A 34 6.18 -6.72 -19.60
CA VAL A 34 5.02 -7.26 -20.32
C VAL A 34 3.89 -6.22 -20.36
N GLU A 35 3.23 -6.11 -21.52
CA GLU A 35 2.07 -5.22 -21.74
C GLU A 35 2.34 -3.72 -21.53
N LYS A 36 3.57 -3.23 -21.73
CA LYS A 36 3.92 -1.80 -21.57
C LYS A 36 3.09 -0.84 -22.43
N THR A 37 2.54 -1.32 -23.54
CA THR A 37 1.76 -0.52 -24.49
C THR A 37 0.25 -0.63 -24.29
N HIS A 38 -0.20 -1.40 -23.30
CA HIS A 38 -1.61 -1.56 -23.02
C HIS A 38 -2.28 -0.21 -22.70
N PRO A 39 -3.51 0.08 -23.22
CA PRO A 39 -4.15 1.40 -23.10
C PRO A 39 -4.41 1.89 -21.67
N LEU A 40 -4.47 0.97 -20.69
CA LEU A 40 -4.68 1.32 -19.29
C LEU A 40 -3.36 1.66 -18.57
N VAL A 41 -2.20 1.24 -19.07
CA VAL A 41 -0.92 1.46 -18.37
C VAL A 41 -0.68 2.94 -18.10
N GLY A 42 -0.36 3.25 -16.86
CA GLY A 42 -0.13 4.60 -16.35
C GLY A 42 -1.42 5.38 -16.02
N ARG A 43 -2.60 4.81 -16.29
CA ARG A 43 -3.88 5.48 -15.99
C ARG A 43 -4.34 5.16 -14.57
N ILE A 44 -5.03 6.14 -13.99
CA ILE A 44 -5.59 6.04 -12.64
C ILE A 44 -7.11 6.09 -12.73
N TRP A 45 -7.77 5.07 -12.18
CA TRP A 45 -9.22 4.96 -12.13
C TRP A 45 -9.75 5.31 -10.76
N ASP A 46 -10.66 6.27 -10.68
CA ASP A 46 -11.46 6.55 -9.50
C ASP A 46 -12.70 5.65 -9.51
N VAL A 47 -12.75 4.71 -8.58
CA VAL A 47 -13.80 3.69 -8.53
C VAL A 47 -15.16 4.33 -8.24
N LYS A 48 -15.21 5.27 -7.31
CA LYS A 48 -16.45 5.95 -6.92
C LYS A 48 -16.99 6.86 -8.03
N ALA A 49 -16.09 7.58 -8.71
CA ALA A 49 -16.48 8.47 -9.80
C ALA A 49 -16.76 7.73 -11.11
N GLY A 50 -16.31 6.48 -11.25
CA GLY A 50 -16.39 5.72 -12.50
C GLY A 50 -15.65 6.38 -13.66
N SER A 51 -14.51 7.01 -13.39
CA SER A 51 -13.77 7.79 -14.38
C SER A 51 -12.26 7.78 -14.13
N PHE A 52 -11.50 8.00 -15.20
CA PHE A 52 -10.06 8.22 -15.07
C PHE A 52 -9.76 9.61 -14.53
N ILE A 53 -8.78 9.69 -13.66
CA ILE A 53 -8.30 10.94 -13.06
C ILE A 53 -6.80 11.13 -13.32
N PRO A 54 -6.30 12.37 -13.39
CA PRO A 54 -4.88 12.66 -13.45
C PRO A 54 -4.20 12.44 -12.09
N GLU A 55 -2.87 12.29 -12.11
CA GLU A 55 -2.07 11.99 -10.93
C GLU A 55 -2.16 13.09 -9.85
N ASP A 56 -2.15 14.35 -10.24
CA ASP A 56 -2.27 15.48 -9.32
C ASP A 56 -3.60 15.47 -8.54
N THR A 57 -4.68 15.04 -9.21
CA THR A 57 -5.98 14.83 -8.57
C THR A 57 -5.92 13.70 -7.54
N LEU A 58 -5.28 12.57 -7.87
CA LEU A 58 -5.07 11.50 -6.89
C LEU A 58 -4.27 12.02 -5.70
N VAL A 59 -3.12 12.66 -5.95
CA VAL A 59 -2.26 13.20 -4.88
C VAL A 59 -3.02 14.16 -3.97
N ALA A 60 -3.82 15.09 -4.53
CA ALA A 60 -4.64 16.01 -3.74
C ALA A 60 -5.62 15.28 -2.80
N ARG A 61 -6.26 14.19 -3.29
CA ARG A 61 -7.16 13.37 -2.47
C ARG A 61 -6.42 12.58 -1.40
N LEU A 62 -5.23 12.06 -1.71
CA LEU A 62 -4.39 11.37 -0.74
C LEU A 62 -3.89 12.33 0.35
N VAL A 63 -3.51 13.55 -0.01
CA VAL A 63 -3.13 14.60 0.95
C VAL A 63 -4.25 14.89 1.95
N ALA A 64 -5.51 14.87 1.51
CA ALA A 64 -6.68 15.07 2.36
C ALA A 64 -7.05 13.84 3.23
N SER A 65 -6.44 12.68 2.99
CA SER A 65 -6.75 11.45 3.71
C SER A 65 -5.86 11.26 4.93
N LYS A 66 -6.44 10.83 6.07
CA LYS A 66 -5.68 10.56 7.30
C LYS A 66 -4.81 9.33 7.14
N PHE A 67 -5.35 8.26 6.58
CA PHE A 67 -4.64 7.02 6.28
C PHE A 67 -4.68 6.72 4.79
N ILE A 68 -3.54 6.30 4.25
CA ILE A 68 -3.33 6.01 2.84
C ILE A 68 -2.76 4.61 2.74
N LEU A 69 -3.47 3.72 2.07
CA LEU A 69 -3.10 2.32 1.93
C LEU A 69 -2.72 2.05 0.48
N LEU A 70 -1.47 1.66 0.25
CA LEU A 70 -0.87 1.49 -1.08
C LEU A 70 -0.63 0.00 -1.33
N GLY A 71 -1.57 -0.61 -2.05
CA GLY A 71 -1.62 -2.05 -2.31
C GLY A 71 -0.81 -2.46 -3.53
N GLU A 72 0.07 -3.43 -3.37
CA GLU A 72 1.01 -3.88 -4.37
C GLU A 72 0.83 -5.37 -4.75
N ARG A 73 1.45 -5.77 -5.86
CA ARG A 73 2.00 -7.09 -6.08
C ARG A 73 3.46 -7.02 -5.64
N HIS A 74 3.85 -7.84 -4.68
CA HIS A 74 5.13 -7.72 -3.96
C HIS A 74 6.38 -7.79 -4.85
N ASP A 75 6.32 -8.48 -5.98
CA ASP A 75 7.43 -8.65 -6.91
C ASP A 75 7.41 -7.67 -8.10
N ASN A 76 6.45 -6.73 -8.16
CA ASN A 76 6.38 -5.76 -9.25
C ASN A 76 7.16 -4.47 -8.92
N PRO A 77 8.30 -4.19 -9.60
CA PRO A 77 9.15 -3.04 -9.31
C PRO A 77 8.45 -1.70 -9.58
N ASP A 78 7.51 -1.66 -10.54
CA ASP A 78 6.79 -0.44 -10.88
C ASP A 78 5.82 -0.04 -9.77
N HIS A 79 5.23 -1.02 -9.05
CA HIS A 79 4.40 -0.74 -7.88
C HIS A 79 5.20 -0.01 -6.80
N HIS A 80 6.39 -0.47 -6.50
CA HIS A 80 7.27 0.15 -5.50
C HIS A 80 7.77 1.53 -5.95
N ALA A 81 8.06 1.70 -7.24
CA ALA A 81 8.43 3.01 -7.79
C ALA A 81 7.29 4.02 -7.63
N LEU A 82 6.04 3.61 -7.88
CA LEU A 82 4.84 4.44 -7.69
C LEU A 82 4.56 4.73 -6.21
N GLN A 83 4.76 3.77 -5.32
CA GLN A 83 4.66 3.98 -3.87
C GLN A 83 5.69 5.01 -3.39
N ALA A 84 6.95 4.90 -3.83
CA ALA A 84 7.98 5.87 -3.52
C ALA A 84 7.65 7.26 -4.08
N LYS A 85 7.09 7.34 -5.29
CA LYS A 85 6.62 8.57 -5.92
C LYS A 85 5.52 9.23 -5.10
N LEU A 86 4.50 8.47 -4.69
CA LEU A 86 3.40 8.98 -3.86
C LEU A 86 3.90 9.42 -2.48
N MET A 87 4.80 8.66 -1.85
CA MET A 87 5.40 9.06 -0.57
C MET A 87 6.12 10.40 -0.68
N ARG A 88 6.93 10.60 -1.74
CA ARG A 88 7.59 11.89 -2.01
C ARG A 88 6.59 13.01 -2.27
N ALA A 89 5.52 12.75 -3.00
CA ALA A 89 4.46 13.74 -3.27
C ALA A 89 3.74 14.19 -1.98
N LEU A 90 3.42 13.27 -1.09
CA LEU A 90 2.84 13.57 0.22
C LEU A 90 3.78 14.44 1.06
N VAL A 91 5.07 14.08 1.10
CA VAL A 91 6.10 14.86 1.80
C VAL A 91 6.25 16.27 1.22
N ALA A 92 6.27 16.38 -0.11
CA ALA A 92 6.34 17.68 -0.82
C ALA A 92 5.11 18.57 -0.54
N ALA A 93 3.94 17.97 -0.35
CA ALA A 93 2.72 18.64 0.07
C ALA A 93 2.69 19.00 1.59
N GLY A 94 3.79 18.81 2.30
CA GLY A 94 3.91 19.14 3.72
C GLY A 94 3.46 18.05 4.69
N ARG A 95 2.99 16.88 4.20
CA ARG A 95 2.56 15.77 5.05
C ARG A 95 3.76 15.02 5.65
N ARG A 96 3.57 14.51 6.86
CA ARG A 96 4.55 13.69 7.59
C ARG A 96 3.89 12.43 8.18
N PRO A 97 3.14 11.65 7.36
CA PRO A 97 2.43 10.47 7.84
C PRO A 97 3.43 9.37 8.20
N ALA A 98 3.20 8.64 9.30
CA ALA A 98 4.02 7.48 9.64
C ALA A 98 3.99 6.44 8.50
N LEU A 99 5.16 5.89 8.14
CA LEU A 99 5.27 4.87 7.09
C LEU A 99 5.27 3.47 7.71
N GLY A 100 4.22 2.71 7.44
CA GLY A 100 4.08 1.32 7.85
C GLY A 100 4.39 0.36 6.70
N PHE A 101 5.07 -0.74 7.02
CA PHE A 101 5.31 -1.85 6.10
C PHE A 101 4.67 -3.12 6.63
N GLU A 102 3.85 -3.79 5.79
CA GLU A 102 3.36 -5.15 6.06
C GLU A 102 4.52 -6.12 6.31
N MET A 103 5.60 -5.96 5.56
CA MET A 103 6.76 -6.83 5.57
C MET A 103 7.55 -6.79 6.89
N LEU A 104 7.33 -5.79 7.73
CA LEU A 104 7.97 -5.66 9.04
C LEU A 104 7.00 -6.10 10.15
N ALA A 105 7.33 -7.20 10.80
CA ALA A 105 6.61 -7.65 11.99
C ALA A 105 6.92 -6.77 13.20
N THR A 106 6.03 -6.76 14.19
CA THR A 106 6.28 -6.02 15.44
C THR A 106 7.55 -6.48 16.16
N ASP A 107 8.03 -7.70 15.89
CA ASP A 107 9.32 -8.20 16.38
C ASP A 107 10.52 -7.43 15.81
N ASP A 108 10.38 -6.82 14.64
CA ASP A 108 11.44 -6.05 13.98
C ASP A 108 11.56 -4.62 14.54
N ALA A 109 10.54 -4.12 15.25
CA ALA A 109 10.51 -2.75 15.75
C ALA A 109 11.73 -2.36 16.58
N PRO A 110 12.27 -3.21 17.49
CA PRO A 110 13.48 -2.88 18.25
C PRO A 110 14.73 -2.76 17.35
N ALA A 111 14.83 -3.56 16.28
CA ALA A 111 15.94 -3.49 15.33
C ALA A 111 15.87 -2.20 14.49
N VAL A 112 14.68 -1.87 13.96
CA VAL A 112 14.40 -0.61 13.26
C VAL A 112 14.79 0.58 14.14
N ALA A 113 14.30 0.61 15.39
CA ALA A 113 14.57 1.72 16.32
C ALA A 113 16.06 1.87 16.63
N ARG A 114 16.76 0.77 16.93
CA ARG A 114 18.22 0.80 17.19
C ARG A 114 19.02 1.27 16.01
N TYR A 115 18.65 0.82 14.81
CA TYR A 115 19.34 1.21 13.58
C TYR A 115 19.15 2.69 13.30
N LEU A 116 17.92 3.16 13.25
CA LEU A 116 17.59 4.55 12.93
C LEU A 116 18.07 5.55 13.99
N ALA A 117 18.27 5.13 15.23
CA ALA A 117 18.90 5.97 16.25
C ALA A 117 20.37 6.31 15.93
N ARG A 118 21.07 5.44 15.17
CA ARG A 118 22.48 5.64 14.77
C ARG A 118 22.60 6.20 13.36
N SER A 119 21.69 5.82 12.47
CA SER A 119 21.71 6.14 11.04
C SER A 119 20.33 6.63 10.57
N PRO A 120 19.87 7.83 11.05
CA PRO A 120 18.48 8.27 10.91
C PRO A 120 18.06 8.56 9.46
N LYS A 121 19.00 8.64 8.52
CA LYS A 121 18.77 8.94 7.11
C LYS A 121 19.18 7.81 6.17
N ASP A 122 19.61 6.68 6.69
CA ASP A 122 20.11 5.57 5.89
C ASP A 122 19.03 4.49 5.74
N ALA A 123 18.34 4.50 4.60
CA ALA A 123 17.43 3.41 4.24
C ALA A 123 18.15 2.18 3.71
N ALA A 124 19.36 2.32 3.16
CA ALA A 124 20.08 1.20 2.54
C ALA A 124 20.40 0.11 3.56
N GLY A 125 21.02 0.48 4.68
CA GLY A 125 21.38 -0.49 5.72
C GLY A 125 20.22 -0.94 6.60
N LEU A 126 19.03 -0.34 6.47
CA LEU A 126 17.85 -0.77 7.24
C LEU A 126 17.45 -2.21 6.90
N GLY A 127 17.57 -2.62 5.64
CA GLY A 127 17.29 -4.00 5.21
C GLY A 127 18.15 -5.01 5.96
N ASP A 128 19.44 -4.77 6.08
CA ASP A 128 20.36 -5.64 6.82
C ASP A 128 20.04 -5.63 8.32
N ALA A 129 19.71 -4.47 8.88
CA ALA A 129 19.38 -4.33 10.29
C ALA A 129 18.16 -5.17 10.74
N VAL A 130 17.22 -5.45 9.81
CA VAL A 130 16.04 -6.29 10.05
C VAL A 130 16.18 -7.70 9.45
N ASN A 131 17.37 -8.09 8.97
CA ASN A 131 17.63 -9.38 8.32
C ASN A 131 16.70 -9.65 7.13
N TRP A 132 16.45 -8.62 6.30
CA TRP A 132 15.49 -8.67 5.21
C TRP A 132 15.73 -9.82 4.22
N SER A 133 16.99 -10.11 3.87
CA SER A 133 17.36 -11.18 2.95
C SER A 133 16.92 -12.59 3.41
N ARG A 134 16.56 -12.73 4.70
CA ARG A 134 16.07 -14.00 5.30
C ARG A 134 14.55 -13.98 5.57
N SER A 135 13.88 -12.93 5.16
CA SER A 135 12.45 -12.75 5.44
C SER A 135 11.54 -13.49 4.46
N GLY A 136 12.04 -13.83 3.27
CA GLY A 136 11.25 -14.37 2.16
C GLY A 136 10.54 -13.31 1.31
N TRP A 137 10.66 -12.03 1.64
CA TRP A 137 10.14 -10.93 0.84
C TRP A 137 11.04 -10.64 -0.37
N PRO A 138 10.52 -9.98 -1.44
CA PRO A 138 11.34 -9.50 -2.55
C PRO A 138 12.50 -8.62 -2.08
N GLU A 139 13.46 -8.36 -2.97
CA GLU A 139 14.68 -7.62 -2.64
C GLU A 139 14.39 -6.27 -1.97
N TRP A 140 15.18 -5.93 -0.93
CA TRP A 140 15.06 -4.65 -0.22
C TRP A 140 15.20 -3.43 -1.14
N ARG A 141 15.93 -3.55 -2.25
CA ARG A 141 16.09 -2.46 -3.23
C ARG A 141 14.76 -1.93 -3.76
N PHE A 142 13.68 -2.69 -3.76
CA PHE A 142 12.35 -2.24 -4.14
C PHE A 142 11.73 -1.32 -3.08
N TYR A 143 11.91 -1.64 -1.82
CA TYR A 143 11.33 -0.92 -0.67
C TYR A 143 12.21 0.24 -0.19
N GLN A 144 13.51 0.16 -0.43
CA GLN A 144 14.49 1.18 -0.03
C GLN A 144 14.12 2.60 -0.47
N PRO A 145 13.70 2.87 -1.74
CA PRO A 145 13.35 4.23 -2.17
C PRO A 145 12.12 4.80 -1.43
N ILE A 146 11.21 3.93 -0.98
CA ILE A 146 10.02 4.32 -0.20
C ILE A 146 10.47 4.72 1.21
N ALA A 147 11.28 3.86 1.84
CA ALA A 147 11.86 4.13 3.15
C ALA A 147 12.72 5.40 3.14
N GLN A 148 13.56 5.59 2.11
CA GLN A 148 14.41 6.78 1.96
C GLN A 148 13.57 8.06 1.89
N ALA A 149 12.49 8.07 1.10
CA ALA A 149 11.60 9.23 1.01
C ALA A 149 10.99 9.62 2.37
N ALA A 150 10.69 8.63 3.21
CA ALA A 150 10.22 8.87 4.58
C ALA A 150 11.34 9.41 5.50
N LEU A 151 12.51 8.75 5.49
CA LEU A 151 13.63 9.13 6.33
C LEU A 151 14.17 10.53 6.01
N ASP A 152 14.25 10.91 4.74
CA ASP A 152 14.65 12.26 4.30
C ASP A 152 13.76 13.35 4.92
N ALA A 153 12.48 13.03 5.10
CA ALA A 153 11.49 13.92 5.69
C ALA A 153 11.31 13.77 7.21
N ASN A 154 12.15 12.98 7.89
CA ASN A 154 12.01 12.63 9.31
C ASN A 154 10.66 11.97 9.64
N VAL A 155 10.11 11.21 8.72
CA VAL A 155 8.90 10.42 8.92
C VAL A 155 9.27 9.11 9.61
N PRO A 156 8.57 8.71 10.69
CA PRO A 156 8.86 7.45 11.38
C PRO A 156 8.47 6.24 10.53
N ILE A 157 9.31 5.20 10.55
CA ILE A 157 9.02 3.88 10.00
C ILE A 157 8.42 3.01 11.11
N VAL A 158 7.31 2.33 10.81
CA VAL A 158 6.55 1.50 11.75
C VAL A 158 6.51 0.06 11.27
N ALA A 159 6.97 -0.85 12.11
CA ALA A 159 6.75 -2.28 11.94
C ALA A 159 5.28 -2.59 12.28
N THR A 160 4.51 -3.03 11.27
CA THR A 160 3.06 -3.07 11.41
C THR A 160 2.49 -4.47 11.59
N ASN A 161 3.16 -5.51 11.10
CA ASN A 161 2.60 -6.84 11.02
C ASN A 161 2.57 -7.58 12.37
N LEU A 162 1.77 -8.63 12.41
CA LEU A 162 1.67 -9.54 13.55
C LEU A 162 3.03 -10.18 13.84
N SER A 163 3.38 -10.34 15.13
CA SER A 163 4.62 -11.01 15.53
C SER A 163 4.64 -12.47 15.09
N LYS A 164 5.83 -13.04 14.91
CA LYS A 164 5.99 -14.45 14.55
C LYS A 164 5.32 -15.37 15.58
N ALA A 165 5.49 -15.07 16.87
CA ALA A 165 4.87 -15.84 17.95
C ALA A 165 3.34 -15.77 17.92
N ALA A 166 2.75 -14.60 17.67
CA ALA A 166 1.31 -14.44 17.57
C ALA A 166 0.76 -15.10 16.29
N THR A 167 1.46 -15.00 15.16
CA THR A 167 1.09 -15.70 13.92
C THR A 167 1.05 -17.21 14.14
N GLU A 168 2.06 -17.77 14.81
CA GLU A 168 2.11 -19.19 15.13
C GLU A 168 1.02 -19.62 16.11
N ALA A 169 0.67 -18.78 17.08
CA ALA A 169 -0.43 -19.02 18.02
C ALA A 169 -1.79 -19.08 17.29
N VAL A 170 -2.04 -18.16 16.34
CA VAL A 170 -3.23 -18.20 15.49
C VAL A 170 -3.22 -19.44 14.57
N ARG A 171 -2.08 -19.77 13.98
CA ARG A 171 -1.95 -20.96 13.13
C ARG A 171 -2.38 -22.24 13.86
N ARG A 172 -1.99 -22.37 15.14
CA ARG A 172 -2.33 -23.56 15.96
C ARG A 172 -3.76 -23.54 16.49
N ASN A 173 -4.22 -22.40 16.99
CA ASN A 173 -5.41 -22.32 17.83
C ASN A 173 -6.52 -21.41 17.25
N GLY A 174 -6.35 -20.87 16.02
CA GLY A 174 -7.25 -19.86 15.47
C GLY A 174 -7.12 -18.53 16.22
N LEU A 175 -8.06 -17.60 15.98
CA LEU A 175 -8.06 -16.28 16.62
C LEU A 175 -7.97 -16.32 18.16
N PRO A 176 -8.59 -17.29 18.87
CA PRO A 176 -8.42 -17.42 20.32
C PRO A 176 -6.97 -17.58 20.80
N GLY A 177 -6.08 -18.07 19.91
CA GLY A 177 -4.64 -18.20 20.19
C GLY A 177 -3.94 -16.90 20.54
N LEU A 178 -4.50 -15.74 20.16
CA LEU A 178 -3.96 -14.42 20.51
C LEU A 178 -4.12 -14.09 22.00
N GLY A 179 -5.02 -14.74 22.69
CA GLY A 179 -5.36 -14.46 24.09
C GLY A 179 -6.12 -13.14 24.27
N PRO A 180 -6.74 -12.94 25.44
CA PRO A 180 -7.69 -11.82 25.66
C PRO A 180 -7.03 -10.45 25.58
N THR A 181 -5.80 -10.30 26.06
CA THR A 181 -5.11 -9.00 26.06
C THR A 181 -4.88 -8.48 24.64
N LEU A 182 -4.33 -9.31 23.75
CA LEU A 182 -4.04 -8.89 22.39
C LEU A 182 -5.34 -8.71 21.58
N THR A 183 -6.31 -9.62 21.73
CA THR A 183 -7.64 -9.51 21.12
C THR A 183 -8.32 -8.17 21.47
N THR A 184 -8.29 -7.78 22.74
CA THR A 184 -8.83 -6.47 23.19
C THR A 184 -8.05 -5.30 22.61
N GLN A 185 -6.71 -5.33 22.61
CA GLN A 185 -5.88 -4.27 22.03
C GLN A 185 -6.12 -4.08 20.55
N LEU A 186 -6.35 -5.17 19.82
CA LEU A 186 -6.63 -5.15 18.38
C LEU A 186 -8.10 -4.83 18.07
N ARG A 187 -8.98 -4.77 19.06
CA ARG A 187 -10.44 -4.72 18.88
C ARG A 187 -10.90 -5.79 17.90
N LEU A 188 -10.33 -6.98 18.04
CA LEU A 188 -10.51 -8.09 17.12
C LEU A 188 -11.79 -8.83 17.47
N SER A 189 -12.66 -9.02 16.48
CA SER A 189 -13.79 -9.93 16.48
C SER A 189 -13.62 -10.97 15.37
N GLU A 190 -14.41 -12.01 15.40
CA GLU A 190 -14.53 -12.92 14.24
C GLU A 190 -14.96 -12.15 13.00
N PRO A 191 -14.43 -12.48 11.81
CA PRO A 191 -14.97 -11.95 10.57
C PRO A 191 -16.41 -12.39 10.37
N MET A 192 -17.20 -11.54 9.73
CA MET A 192 -18.55 -11.93 9.31
C MET A 192 -18.50 -13.18 8.41
N PRO A 193 -19.50 -14.07 8.45
CA PRO A 193 -19.49 -15.31 7.66
C PRO A 193 -19.22 -15.08 6.18
N GLU A 194 -19.82 -14.04 5.59
CA GLU A 194 -19.62 -13.67 4.19
C GLU A 194 -18.19 -13.23 3.91
N THR A 195 -17.59 -12.43 4.80
CA THR A 195 -16.20 -12.00 4.71
C THR A 195 -15.26 -13.20 4.79
N ARG A 196 -15.50 -14.14 5.71
CA ARG A 196 -14.73 -15.38 5.85
C ARG A 196 -14.80 -16.21 4.56
N LEU A 197 -15.97 -16.35 3.95
CA LEU A 197 -16.15 -17.09 2.70
C LEU A 197 -15.38 -16.46 1.54
N VAL A 198 -15.41 -15.13 1.39
CA VAL A 198 -14.65 -14.42 0.36
C VAL A 198 -13.15 -14.62 0.56
N MET A 199 -12.66 -14.46 1.79
CA MET A 199 -11.24 -14.68 2.11
C MET A 199 -10.81 -16.11 1.86
N ALA A 200 -11.62 -17.09 2.25
CA ALA A 200 -11.32 -18.52 2.05
C ALA A 200 -11.26 -18.86 0.55
N ARG A 201 -12.16 -18.32 -0.27
CA ARG A 201 -12.13 -18.51 -1.72
C ARG A 201 -10.85 -17.97 -2.32
N GLU A 202 -10.50 -16.73 -2.03
CA GLU A 202 -9.28 -16.09 -2.55
C GLU A 202 -8.02 -16.84 -2.14
N LEU A 203 -7.95 -17.31 -0.88
CA LEU A 203 -6.84 -18.12 -0.41
C LEU A 203 -6.76 -19.47 -1.12
N ARG A 204 -7.89 -20.13 -1.41
CA ARG A 204 -7.88 -21.34 -2.23
C ARG A 204 -7.36 -21.06 -3.64
N ASP A 205 -7.86 -20.01 -4.27
CA ASP A 205 -7.49 -19.65 -5.64
C ASP A 205 -6.00 -19.29 -5.71
N SER A 206 -5.48 -18.50 -4.77
CA SER A 206 -4.06 -18.13 -4.70
C SER A 206 -3.11 -19.30 -4.39
N HIS A 207 -3.63 -20.38 -3.82
CA HIS A 207 -2.90 -21.64 -3.58
C HIS A 207 -3.31 -22.73 -4.56
N CYS A 208 -4.01 -22.38 -5.66
CA CYS A 208 -4.34 -23.29 -6.76
C CYS A 208 -5.16 -24.52 -6.31
N GLY A 209 -5.97 -24.36 -5.28
CA GLY A 209 -6.77 -25.46 -4.71
C GLY A 209 -5.96 -26.58 -4.03
N GLN A 210 -4.65 -26.40 -3.84
CA GLN A 210 -3.77 -27.46 -3.31
C GLN A 210 -3.80 -27.55 -1.77
N MET A 211 -4.37 -26.57 -1.09
CA MET A 211 -4.42 -26.54 0.38
C MET A 211 -5.71 -27.17 0.91
N PRO A 212 -5.62 -27.99 1.98
CA PRO A 212 -6.82 -28.54 2.62
C PRO A 212 -7.64 -27.46 3.35
N ASP A 213 -8.95 -27.65 3.46
CA ASP A 213 -9.88 -26.65 4.01
C ASP A 213 -9.50 -26.16 5.41
N ASN A 214 -9.05 -27.06 6.28
CA ASN A 214 -8.63 -26.67 7.63
C ASN A 214 -7.38 -25.78 7.63
N ALA A 215 -6.50 -25.88 6.64
CA ALA A 215 -5.37 -24.97 6.48
C ALA A 215 -5.85 -23.62 5.94
N ILE A 216 -6.77 -23.62 4.99
CA ILE A 216 -7.42 -22.39 4.48
C ILE A 216 -8.10 -21.62 5.61
N ASP A 217 -8.86 -22.28 6.48
CA ASP A 217 -9.50 -21.63 7.63
C ASP A 217 -8.49 -20.96 8.56
N ARG A 218 -7.35 -21.63 8.83
CA ARG A 218 -6.27 -21.04 9.62
C ARG A 218 -5.59 -19.86 8.92
N MET A 219 -5.47 -19.92 7.61
CA MET A 219 -4.93 -18.80 6.82
C MET A 219 -5.87 -17.59 6.85
N VAL A 220 -7.19 -17.80 6.80
CA VAL A 220 -8.19 -16.73 7.00
C VAL A 220 -7.98 -16.07 8.37
N ASP A 221 -7.90 -16.86 9.44
CA ASP A 221 -7.67 -16.32 10.79
C ASP A 221 -6.37 -15.52 10.89
N ILE A 222 -5.30 -16.02 10.27
CA ILE A 222 -3.99 -15.32 10.24
C ILE A 222 -4.11 -14.00 9.49
N GLN A 223 -4.70 -13.97 8.29
CA GLN A 223 -4.83 -12.74 7.52
C GLN A 223 -5.69 -11.71 8.25
N TRP A 224 -6.81 -12.14 8.85
CA TRP A 224 -7.69 -11.28 9.63
C TRP A 224 -6.98 -10.67 10.85
N ALA A 225 -6.20 -11.47 11.58
CA ALA A 225 -5.40 -11.01 12.71
C ALA A 225 -4.26 -10.07 12.28
N ARG A 226 -3.63 -10.33 11.12
CA ARG A 226 -2.62 -9.44 10.52
C ARG A 226 -3.22 -8.08 10.18
N ASP A 227 -4.38 -8.04 9.51
CA ASP A 227 -5.06 -6.80 9.17
C ASP A 227 -5.40 -5.96 10.40
N ALA A 228 -5.89 -6.60 11.47
CA ALA A 228 -6.16 -5.92 12.74
C ALA A 228 -4.88 -5.39 13.40
N ARG A 229 -3.78 -6.14 13.36
CA ARG A 229 -2.49 -5.70 13.91
C ARG A 229 -1.92 -4.55 13.10
N ILE A 230 -1.94 -4.64 11.77
CA ILE A 230 -1.47 -3.58 10.87
C ILE A 230 -2.25 -2.28 11.15
N ALA A 231 -3.57 -2.37 11.22
CA ALA A 231 -4.44 -1.23 11.53
C ALA A 231 -4.09 -0.59 12.88
N ALA A 232 -3.95 -1.40 13.94
CA ALA A 232 -3.62 -0.91 15.28
C ALA A 232 -2.24 -0.27 15.34
N SER A 233 -1.24 -0.85 14.66
CA SER A 233 0.12 -0.33 14.60
C SER A 233 0.17 0.98 13.82
N LEU A 234 -0.49 1.03 12.65
CA LEU A 234 -0.55 2.22 11.80
C LEU A 234 -1.30 3.37 12.49
N ALA A 235 -2.43 3.08 13.14
CA ALA A 235 -3.20 4.09 13.88
C ALA A 235 -2.37 4.69 15.02
N ARG A 236 -1.62 3.87 15.76
CA ARG A 236 -0.73 4.31 16.83
C ARG A 236 0.42 5.16 16.31
N GLY A 237 1.11 4.70 15.25
CA GLY A 237 2.21 5.44 14.63
C GLY A 237 1.73 6.74 13.98
N GLY A 238 0.53 6.73 13.43
CA GLY A 238 -0.07 7.83 12.69
C GLY A 238 -0.89 8.83 13.50
N GLN A 239 -0.76 8.88 14.82
CA GLN A 239 -1.56 9.78 15.67
C GLN A 239 -1.46 11.26 15.26
N ARG A 240 -0.26 11.72 14.89
CA ARG A 240 0.00 13.12 14.52
C ARG A 240 -0.58 13.46 13.15
N ASP A 241 -0.04 12.85 12.08
CA ASP A 241 -0.35 13.21 10.68
C ASP A 241 -0.81 12.00 9.85
N GLY A 242 -1.41 11.01 10.50
CA GLY A 242 -1.88 9.81 9.82
C GLY A 242 -0.77 8.84 9.47
N GLY A 243 -1.09 7.93 8.56
CA GLY A 243 -0.16 6.88 8.16
C GLY A 243 -0.28 6.51 6.69
N VAL A 244 0.84 6.09 6.11
CA VAL A 244 0.91 5.41 4.82
C VAL A 244 1.26 3.95 5.08
N LEU A 245 0.53 3.03 4.50
CA LEU A 245 0.80 1.60 4.55
C LEU A 245 1.29 1.11 3.18
N ILE A 246 2.38 0.37 3.17
CA ILE A 246 2.86 -0.43 2.04
C ILE A 246 2.51 -1.88 2.33
N ALA A 247 1.67 -2.49 1.49
CA ALA A 247 1.18 -3.85 1.70
C ALA A 247 0.73 -4.50 0.39
N GLY A 248 0.61 -5.81 0.39
CA GLY A 248 -0.05 -6.52 -0.70
C GLY A 248 -1.50 -6.05 -0.90
N ALA A 249 -1.95 -6.03 -2.16
CA ALA A 249 -3.27 -5.52 -2.53
C ALA A 249 -4.43 -6.14 -1.72
N GLY A 250 -4.29 -7.39 -1.29
CA GLY A 250 -5.26 -8.07 -0.44
C GLY A 250 -5.53 -7.36 0.89
N HIS A 251 -4.50 -6.79 1.51
CA HIS A 251 -4.60 -6.08 2.79
C HIS A 251 -5.23 -4.69 2.70
N VAL A 252 -5.21 -4.06 1.54
CA VAL A 252 -5.74 -2.69 1.38
C VAL A 252 -7.18 -2.66 0.86
N ARG A 253 -7.81 -3.82 0.70
CA ARG A 253 -9.22 -3.95 0.27
C ARG A 253 -10.17 -3.36 1.30
N ARG A 254 -11.19 -2.64 0.81
CA ARG A 254 -12.21 -1.98 1.66
C ARG A 254 -13.26 -2.94 2.19
N ASP A 255 -13.47 -4.05 1.50
CA ASP A 255 -14.50 -5.05 1.84
C ASP A 255 -14.06 -6.04 2.93
N ARG A 256 -12.75 -6.20 3.17
CA ARG A 256 -12.23 -7.18 4.13
C ARG A 256 -10.84 -6.91 4.73
N GLY A 257 -10.10 -5.92 4.25
CA GLY A 257 -8.71 -5.67 4.64
C GLY A 257 -8.54 -4.70 5.82
N VAL A 258 -7.35 -4.15 5.93
CA VAL A 258 -6.96 -3.14 6.94
C VAL A 258 -7.96 -1.99 7.10
N PRO A 259 -8.66 -1.49 6.04
CA PRO A 259 -9.64 -0.41 6.20
C PRO A 259 -10.74 -0.70 7.23
N ILE A 260 -11.24 -1.94 7.31
CA ILE A 260 -12.27 -2.33 8.29
C ILE A 260 -11.74 -2.14 9.71
N HIS A 261 -10.54 -2.64 9.97
CA HIS A 261 -9.90 -2.56 11.28
C HIS A 261 -9.45 -1.14 11.63
N LEU A 262 -9.01 -0.35 10.65
CA LEU A 262 -8.69 1.07 10.86
C LEU A 262 -9.92 1.89 11.27
N ALA A 263 -11.09 1.60 10.72
CA ALA A 263 -12.32 2.26 11.14
C ALA A 263 -12.65 2.01 12.62
N LEU A 264 -12.26 0.85 13.16
CA LEU A 264 -12.37 0.55 14.58
C LEU A 264 -11.27 1.22 15.42
N GLN A 265 -10.02 1.26 14.92
CA GLN A 265 -8.87 1.81 15.65
C GLN A 265 -8.85 3.35 15.66
N ALA A 266 -9.34 3.97 14.60
CA ALA A 266 -9.38 5.43 14.42
C ALA A 266 -10.76 5.87 13.87
N PRO A 267 -11.82 5.84 14.70
CA PRO A 267 -13.18 6.18 14.26
C PRO A 267 -13.25 7.59 13.67
N GLY A 268 -13.92 7.71 12.52
CA GLY A 268 -14.09 8.97 11.80
C GLY A 268 -12.87 9.42 10.96
N ALA A 269 -11.75 8.67 11.00
CA ALA A 269 -10.61 8.99 10.15
C ALA A 269 -10.90 8.69 8.67
N THR A 270 -10.44 9.57 7.79
CA THR A 270 -10.51 9.35 6.34
C THR A 270 -9.45 8.34 5.91
N ILE A 271 -9.86 7.36 5.13
CA ILE A 271 -9.01 6.28 4.62
C ILE A 271 -9.08 6.30 3.09
N ALA A 272 -7.94 6.30 2.42
CA ALA A 272 -7.83 6.10 0.97
C ALA A 272 -7.10 4.80 0.69
N SER A 273 -7.68 3.96 -0.17
CA SER A 273 -7.12 2.70 -0.65
C SER A 273 -6.78 2.81 -2.12
N VAL A 274 -5.51 2.61 -2.47
CA VAL A 274 -5.00 2.58 -3.84
C VAL A 274 -4.44 1.20 -4.11
N ALA A 275 -4.93 0.51 -5.15
CA ALA A 275 -4.31 -0.71 -5.64
C ALA A 275 -3.51 -0.42 -6.91
N PHE A 276 -2.26 -0.84 -6.94
CA PHE A 276 -1.49 -0.94 -8.17
C PHE A 276 -1.84 -2.27 -8.82
N VAL A 277 -2.25 -2.22 -10.08
CA VAL A 277 -2.85 -3.38 -10.75
C VAL A 277 -2.18 -3.61 -12.10
N GLU A 278 -1.58 -4.78 -12.25
CA GLU A 278 -1.06 -5.21 -13.54
C GLU A 278 -2.20 -5.34 -14.56
N VAL A 279 -1.98 -4.79 -15.75
CA VAL A 279 -2.96 -4.92 -16.85
C VAL A 279 -3.10 -6.37 -17.28
N ASP A 280 -4.25 -6.69 -17.85
CA ASP A 280 -4.54 -7.98 -18.47
C ASP A 280 -4.77 -7.75 -19.96
N ALA A 281 -4.13 -8.52 -20.83
CA ALA A 281 -4.25 -8.39 -22.27
C ALA A 281 -5.71 -8.40 -22.78
N ALA A 282 -6.60 -9.11 -22.05
CA ALA A 282 -8.03 -9.19 -22.36
C ALA A 282 -8.86 -8.09 -21.69
N GLY A 283 -8.34 -7.41 -20.66
CA GLY A 283 -9.08 -6.47 -19.82
C GLY A 283 -8.98 -5.03 -20.33
N ALA A 284 -9.91 -4.58 -21.17
CA ALA A 284 -9.92 -3.23 -21.71
C ALA A 284 -10.58 -2.18 -20.78
N LYS A 285 -11.43 -2.60 -19.86
CA LYS A 285 -12.21 -1.71 -18.98
C LYS A 285 -11.88 -1.94 -17.51
N PRO A 286 -11.72 -0.86 -16.72
CA PRO A 286 -11.38 -0.97 -15.30
C PRO A 286 -12.31 -1.86 -14.48
N GLY A 287 -13.63 -1.84 -14.74
CA GLY A 287 -14.61 -2.66 -14.03
C GLY A 287 -14.42 -4.17 -14.20
N GLU A 288 -13.83 -4.62 -15.30
CA GLU A 288 -13.56 -6.04 -15.57
C GLU A 288 -12.54 -6.64 -14.61
N TYR A 289 -11.72 -5.78 -13.98
CA TYR A 289 -10.73 -6.20 -12.99
C TYR A 289 -11.34 -6.61 -11.64
N ALA A 290 -12.62 -6.33 -11.36
CA ALA A 290 -13.29 -6.75 -10.13
C ALA A 290 -13.24 -8.29 -9.95
N ALA A 291 -13.44 -9.03 -11.04
CA ALA A 291 -13.40 -10.50 -11.03
C ALA A 291 -12.04 -11.06 -10.58
N ARG A 292 -10.93 -10.37 -10.87
CA ARG A 292 -9.58 -10.76 -10.42
C ARG A 292 -9.41 -10.72 -8.89
N PHE A 293 -10.25 -9.93 -8.23
CA PHE A 293 -10.31 -9.83 -6.78
C PHE A 293 -11.43 -10.69 -6.18
N GLY A 294 -12.07 -11.56 -6.99
CA GLY A 294 -13.20 -12.36 -6.54
C GLY A 294 -14.37 -11.50 -6.01
N ALA A 295 -14.57 -10.30 -6.56
CA ALA A 295 -15.54 -9.32 -6.12
C ALA A 295 -16.49 -8.93 -7.26
N GLU A 296 -17.72 -8.52 -6.91
CA GLU A 296 -18.70 -7.97 -7.88
C GLU A 296 -18.35 -6.53 -8.28
N ALA A 297 -17.72 -5.79 -7.38
CA ALA A 297 -17.24 -4.43 -7.60
C ALA A 297 -15.79 -4.29 -7.14
N LEU A 298 -15.07 -3.31 -7.67
CA LEU A 298 -13.68 -3.03 -7.30
C LEU A 298 -13.58 -2.66 -5.81
N PRO A 299 -12.85 -3.41 -4.98
CA PRO A 299 -12.83 -3.20 -3.53
C PRO A 299 -11.79 -2.17 -3.06
N PHE A 300 -11.53 -1.15 -3.87
CA PHE A 300 -10.57 -0.07 -3.61
C PHE A 300 -11.18 1.28 -3.93
N ASP A 301 -10.56 2.38 -3.50
CA ASP A 301 -10.98 3.71 -3.91
C ASP A 301 -10.39 4.08 -5.27
N TYR A 302 -9.14 3.67 -5.51
CA TYR A 302 -8.41 3.95 -6.74
C TYR A 302 -7.66 2.72 -7.23
N LEU A 303 -7.55 2.60 -8.58
CA LEU A 303 -6.64 1.67 -9.23
C LEU A 303 -5.63 2.46 -10.05
N TRP A 304 -4.34 2.10 -9.94
CA TRP A 304 -3.31 2.61 -10.82
C TRP A 304 -2.74 1.45 -11.63
N PHE A 305 -2.97 1.47 -12.93
CA PHE A 305 -2.62 0.38 -13.82
C PHE A 305 -1.14 0.42 -14.20
N THR A 306 -0.50 -0.75 -14.20
CA THR A 306 0.93 -0.93 -14.51
C THR A 306 1.11 -2.05 -15.53
N PRO A 307 2.30 -2.12 -16.20
CA PRO A 307 2.70 -3.33 -16.89
C PRO A 307 2.79 -4.54 -15.96
N LYS A 308 2.88 -5.75 -16.53
CA LYS A 308 3.07 -7.00 -15.78
C LYS A 308 4.55 -7.35 -15.67
N VAL A 309 4.89 -7.98 -14.55
CA VAL A 309 6.24 -8.54 -14.35
C VAL A 309 6.49 -9.68 -15.33
N ASP A 310 5.51 -10.57 -15.48
CA ASP A 310 5.56 -11.73 -16.39
C ASP A 310 4.16 -12.23 -16.75
N ASP A 311 4.08 -13.13 -17.72
CA ASP A 311 2.86 -13.82 -18.16
C ASP A 311 2.75 -15.25 -17.58
N ALA A 312 3.61 -15.63 -16.65
CA ALA A 312 3.60 -16.98 -16.11
C ALA A 312 2.37 -17.22 -15.23
N ASP A 313 1.74 -18.38 -15.43
CA ASP A 313 0.67 -18.84 -14.57
C ASP A 313 1.20 -19.05 -13.13
N PRO A 314 0.65 -18.35 -12.11
CA PRO A 314 1.06 -18.53 -10.72
C PRO A 314 0.94 -19.97 -10.24
N CYS A 315 -0.04 -20.72 -10.75
CA CYS A 315 -0.26 -22.11 -10.37
C CYS A 315 0.80 -23.05 -10.93
N GLU A 316 1.29 -22.79 -12.13
CA GLU A 316 2.42 -23.54 -12.70
C GLU A 316 3.73 -23.24 -11.96
N LYS A 317 3.94 -21.98 -11.52
CA LYS A 317 5.08 -21.62 -10.67
C LYS A 317 5.04 -22.38 -9.33
N LEU A 318 3.87 -22.43 -8.68
CA LEU A 318 3.70 -23.09 -7.40
C LEU A 318 3.96 -24.60 -7.52
N LYS A 319 3.44 -25.26 -8.54
CA LYS A 319 3.69 -26.70 -8.80
C LYS A 319 5.18 -27.00 -8.94
N LYS A 320 5.90 -26.22 -9.76
CA LYS A 320 7.35 -26.38 -9.95
C LYS A 320 8.15 -26.18 -8.67
N ALA A 321 7.79 -25.21 -7.83
CA ALA A 321 8.43 -24.98 -6.54
C ALA A 321 8.27 -26.19 -5.61
N THR A 322 7.05 -26.75 -5.53
CA THR A 322 6.73 -27.91 -4.68
C THR A 322 7.47 -29.18 -5.16
N GLU A 323 7.56 -29.40 -6.47
CA GLU A 323 8.31 -30.52 -7.06
C GLU A 323 9.83 -30.44 -6.78
N THR A 324 10.38 -29.24 -6.79
CA THR A 324 11.81 -29.01 -6.50
C THR A 324 12.13 -29.30 -5.04
N GLU A 325 11.24 -28.92 -4.10
CA GLU A 325 11.41 -29.23 -2.67
C GLU A 325 11.28 -30.73 -2.32
N THR A 326 10.44 -31.47 -3.07
CA THR A 326 10.26 -32.92 -2.88
C THR A 326 11.40 -33.72 -3.46
N ASN A 327 12.01 -33.28 -4.56
CA ASN A 327 13.14 -33.97 -5.22
C ASN A 327 14.52 -33.63 -4.63
N GLY A 328 14.59 -32.63 -3.74
CA GLY A 328 15.83 -32.20 -3.05
C GLY A 328 16.01 -32.78 -1.64
N LYS A 329 15.11 -33.64 -1.20
CA LYS A 329 15.20 -34.42 0.05
C LYS A 329 15.51 -35.87 -0.24
#